data_d50956d2170fe362f7d424399755a650
#
_entry.id   d50956d2170fe362f7d424399755a650
#
_cell.length_a   1.000
_cell.length_b   1.000
_cell.length_c   1.000
_cell.angle_alpha   90.00
_cell.angle_beta   90.00
_cell.angle_gamma   90.00
#
_symmetry.space_group_name_H-M   'P 1'
#
loop_
_entity.id
_entity.type
_entity.pdbx_description
1 polymer ?
#
loop_
_entity_poly.entity_id
_entity_poly.type
_entity_poly.pdbx_seq_one_letter_code
_entity_poly.pdbx_strand_id
1 'polypeptide(L)'
;MRKYRTDEGICVTEFQNITDLVHFIETEEVYPNFKNKIGGPDSISGDKSFTETANFEEAKDLLLHGWEHGTKEIKGRVEAKNTGTSMKQKTVYDVAGFQCSVPRYLQGIPTNMINKKAVSQKNKVITINKMCSYSACVSSSTIKTESVKVLQLVNRMEKQGYRVNLNVLFGSEKGMTKSVVKLRIKSSAQKLNIKQTAFPLVHPSMLRRVVFAVWERSEECSKGGFEYGYGRPSGRGTYERVLNKGEYLIPAELAETEITDIEKYKIN
;
A
#
# COMPACT_ATOMS: atom_id res chain seq x y z
N MET A 1 14.53 -7.77 3.05
CA MET A 1 14.84 -6.33 3.06
C MET A 1 15.90 -5.99 2.01
N ARG A 2 15.84 -4.81 1.40
CA ARG A 2 16.86 -4.27 0.47
C ARG A 2 17.15 -2.80 0.81
N LYS A 3 18.41 -2.43 0.95
CA LYS A 3 18.88 -1.02 1.10
C LYS A 3 19.68 -0.65 -0.13
N TYR A 4 19.43 0.53 -0.69
CA TYR A 4 20.21 1.07 -1.81
C TYR A 4 20.13 2.59 -1.85
N ARG A 5 21.03 3.21 -2.61
CA ARG A 5 21.01 4.65 -2.91
C ARG A 5 20.79 4.83 -4.39
N THR A 6 19.93 5.77 -4.76
CA THR A 6 19.74 6.16 -6.16
C THR A 6 20.89 7.04 -6.64
N ASP A 7 21.04 7.19 -7.95
CA ASP A 7 22.07 8.09 -8.56
C ASP A 7 21.94 9.54 -8.06
N GLU A 8 20.74 9.95 -7.66
CA GLU A 8 20.49 11.28 -7.10
C GLU A 8 20.64 11.34 -5.57
N GLY A 9 21.21 10.31 -4.97
CA GLY A 9 21.54 10.28 -3.54
C GLY A 9 20.37 9.99 -2.60
N ILE A 10 19.21 9.55 -3.09
CA ILE A 10 18.06 9.17 -2.26
C ILE A 10 18.33 7.80 -1.61
N CYS A 11 18.25 7.74 -0.29
CA CYS A 11 18.43 6.50 0.46
C CYS A 11 17.11 5.74 0.52
N VAL A 12 17.08 4.51 0.01
CA VAL A 12 15.87 3.70 -0.06
C VAL A 12 16.02 2.45 0.81
N THR A 13 15.05 2.24 1.69
CA THR A 13 14.90 0.98 2.43
C THR A 13 13.60 0.30 2.01
N GLU A 14 13.70 -0.86 1.39
CA GLU A 14 12.56 -1.60 0.82
C GLU A 14 12.32 -2.89 1.59
N PHE A 15 11.07 -3.07 2.05
CA PHE A 15 10.59 -4.26 2.74
C PHE A 15 9.57 -5.01 1.90
N GLN A 16 9.72 -6.33 1.81
CA GLN A 16 8.84 -7.17 1.00
C GLN A 16 7.51 -7.51 1.68
N ASN A 17 7.46 -7.40 3.01
CA ASN A 17 6.27 -7.61 3.83
C ASN A 17 6.45 -6.99 5.22
N ILE A 18 5.39 -7.04 6.02
CA ILE A 18 5.38 -6.51 7.40
C ILE A 18 6.36 -7.26 8.30
N THR A 19 6.47 -8.58 8.17
CA THR A 19 7.40 -9.39 8.98
C THR A 19 8.86 -9.01 8.74
N ASP A 20 9.23 -8.74 7.47
CA ASP A 20 10.57 -8.28 7.09
C ASP A 20 10.89 -6.91 7.71
N LEU A 21 9.91 -6.01 7.79
CA LEU A 21 10.04 -4.71 8.46
C LEU A 21 10.23 -4.87 9.99
N VAL A 22 9.38 -5.67 10.63
CA VAL A 22 9.45 -5.87 12.08
C VAL A 22 10.77 -6.55 12.47
N HIS A 23 11.18 -7.59 11.74
CA HIS A 23 12.46 -8.25 11.94
C HIS A 23 13.63 -7.26 11.86
N PHE A 24 13.63 -6.36 10.86
CA PHE A 24 14.65 -5.31 10.76
C PHE A 24 14.70 -4.43 12.01
N ILE A 25 13.54 -3.98 12.50
CA ILE A 25 13.48 -3.10 13.68
C ILE A 25 13.96 -3.83 14.95
N GLU A 26 13.70 -5.12 15.05
CA GLU A 26 14.10 -5.93 16.22
C GLU A 26 15.57 -6.34 16.22
N THR A 27 16.19 -6.46 15.06
CA THR A 27 17.57 -6.95 14.92
C THR A 27 18.61 -5.87 14.74
N GLU A 28 18.26 -4.73 14.15
CA GLU A 28 19.19 -3.62 13.90
C GLU A 28 19.25 -2.69 15.11
N GLU A 29 20.43 -2.23 15.45
CA GLU A 29 20.63 -1.29 16.55
C GLU A 29 20.26 0.14 16.17
N VAL A 30 19.72 0.87 17.13
CA VAL A 30 19.46 2.32 17.02
C VAL A 30 20.77 3.08 17.07
N TYR A 31 21.01 3.99 16.14
CA TYR A 31 22.19 4.85 16.16
C TYR A 31 22.23 5.70 17.44
N PRO A 32 23.42 5.86 18.08
CA PRO A 32 23.55 6.48 19.39
C PRO A 32 22.96 7.88 19.51
N ASN A 33 22.98 8.66 18.43
CA ASN A 33 22.46 10.02 18.41
C ASN A 33 20.90 10.09 18.42
N PHE A 34 20.21 8.98 18.14
CA PHE A 34 18.74 8.91 18.26
C PHE A 34 18.25 8.45 19.64
N LYS A 35 19.13 8.00 20.53
CA LYS A 35 18.73 7.61 21.89
C LYS A 35 17.99 8.76 22.58
N ASN A 36 16.82 8.45 23.15
CA ASN A 36 15.93 9.37 23.86
C ASN A 36 15.19 10.40 22.96
N LYS A 37 15.02 10.15 21.68
CA LYS A 37 14.22 11.02 20.80
C LYS A 37 12.74 10.65 20.79
N ILE A 38 11.89 11.67 20.53
CA ILE A 38 10.44 11.49 20.39
C ILE A 38 10.17 10.66 19.12
N GLY A 39 9.40 9.60 19.25
CA GLY A 39 8.98 8.75 18.13
C GLY A 39 9.76 7.46 17.97
N GLY A 40 10.92 7.30 18.61
CA GLY A 40 11.69 6.07 18.60
C GLY A 40 11.03 4.94 19.39
N PRO A 41 11.47 3.69 19.19
CA PRO A 41 10.95 2.54 19.92
C PRO A 41 11.15 2.67 21.43
N ASP A 42 12.23 3.32 21.86
CA ASP A 42 12.57 3.54 23.28
C ASP A 42 11.98 4.83 23.83
N SER A 43 11.24 5.60 23.04
CA SER A 43 10.64 6.85 23.46
C SER A 43 9.38 6.60 24.30
N ILE A 44 9.49 6.77 25.59
CA ILE A 44 8.35 6.74 26.53
C ILE A 44 7.47 7.99 26.37
N SER A 45 8.00 9.06 25.78
CA SER A 45 7.38 10.38 25.72
C SER A 45 6.65 10.71 24.41
N GLY A 46 6.40 9.74 23.54
CA GLY A 46 5.57 9.97 22.36
C GLY A 46 4.14 10.31 22.79
N ASP A 47 3.74 11.57 22.57
CA ASP A 47 2.40 12.01 22.89
C ASP A 47 1.35 11.12 22.19
N LYS A 48 0.49 10.46 22.99
CA LYS A 48 -0.58 9.62 22.49
C LYS A 48 -1.53 10.39 21.57
N SER A 49 -1.71 11.68 21.80
CA SER A 49 -2.53 12.54 20.94
C SER A 49 -1.93 12.69 19.54
N PHE A 50 -0.60 12.62 19.43
CA PHE A 50 0.12 12.71 18.16
C PHE A 50 0.25 11.38 17.44
N THR A 51 0.48 10.29 18.18
CA THR A 51 0.74 8.96 17.61
C THR A 51 -0.48 8.05 17.56
N GLU A 52 -1.49 8.30 18.39
CA GLU A 52 -2.67 7.45 18.62
C GLU A 52 -2.35 6.06 19.21
N THR A 53 -1.11 5.85 19.68
CA THR A 53 -0.70 4.66 20.46
C THR A 53 0.06 5.08 21.69
N ALA A 54 0.02 4.27 22.76
CA ALA A 54 0.71 4.58 23.99
C ALA A 54 2.23 4.43 23.88
N ASN A 55 2.67 3.41 23.13
CA ASN A 55 4.09 3.09 22.97
C ASN A 55 4.36 2.40 21.62
N PHE A 56 5.62 2.06 21.38
CA PHE A 56 6.04 1.36 20.17
C PHE A 56 5.51 -0.07 20.11
N GLU A 57 5.45 -0.79 21.23
CA GLU A 57 4.98 -2.18 21.26
C GLU A 57 3.51 -2.28 20.86
N GLU A 58 2.67 -1.34 21.29
CA GLU A 58 1.28 -1.25 20.85
C GLU A 58 1.19 -1.02 19.32
N ALA A 59 2.01 -0.13 18.77
CA ALA A 59 2.04 0.11 17.33
C ALA A 59 2.51 -1.14 16.55
N LYS A 60 3.50 -1.86 17.07
CA LYS A 60 4.00 -3.12 16.50
C LYS A 60 2.93 -4.22 16.55
N ASP A 61 2.22 -4.35 17.65
CA ASP A 61 1.12 -5.31 17.79
C ASP A 61 0.00 -5.04 16.79
N LEU A 62 -0.43 -3.78 16.66
CA LEU A 62 -1.43 -3.36 15.67
C LEU A 62 -0.96 -3.61 14.22
N LEU A 63 0.33 -3.46 13.95
CA LEU A 63 0.92 -3.75 12.64
C LEU A 63 0.90 -5.24 12.30
N LEU A 64 1.25 -6.11 13.27
CA LEU A 64 1.33 -7.55 13.08
C LEU A 64 -0.03 -8.24 13.09
N HIS A 65 -0.90 -7.89 14.03
CA HIS A 65 -2.18 -8.56 14.25
C HIS A 65 -3.38 -7.83 13.65
N GLY A 66 -3.17 -6.58 13.20
CA GLY A 66 -4.17 -5.73 12.56
C GLY A 66 -4.92 -4.84 13.54
N TRP A 67 -5.41 -3.73 13.03
CA TRP A 67 -6.13 -2.69 13.76
C TRP A 67 -7.65 -2.91 13.66
N GLU A 68 -8.22 -3.68 14.59
CA GLU A 68 -9.62 -4.12 14.52
C GLU A 68 -10.64 -2.97 14.53
N HIS A 69 -10.45 -1.97 15.39
CA HIS A 69 -11.38 -0.85 15.51
C HIS A 69 -11.50 -0.08 14.19
N GLY A 70 -10.38 0.34 13.60
CA GLY A 70 -10.38 1.05 12.32
C GLY A 70 -10.74 0.16 11.12
N THR A 71 -10.43 -1.14 11.21
CA THR A 71 -10.78 -2.10 10.17
C THR A 71 -12.28 -2.21 9.95
N LYS A 72 -13.10 -2.21 11.02
CA LYS A 72 -14.57 -2.29 10.91
C LYS A 72 -15.14 -1.09 10.15
N GLU A 73 -14.69 0.11 10.51
CA GLU A 73 -15.11 1.37 9.85
C GLU A 73 -14.71 1.38 8.36
N ILE A 74 -13.44 1.05 8.07
CA ILE A 74 -12.88 1.05 6.71
C ILE A 74 -13.58 0.01 5.84
N LYS A 75 -13.78 -1.21 6.37
CA LYS A 75 -14.41 -2.31 5.65
C LYS A 75 -15.81 -1.95 5.18
N GLY A 76 -16.65 -1.38 6.04
CA GLY A 76 -17.98 -0.91 5.66
C GLY A 76 -17.95 0.11 4.52
N ARG A 77 -17.04 1.06 4.56
CA ARG A 77 -16.88 2.10 3.51
C ARG A 77 -16.34 1.53 2.20
N VAL A 78 -15.46 0.54 2.24
CA VAL A 78 -14.91 -0.13 1.05
C VAL A 78 -15.96 -1.03 0.39
N GLU A 79 -16.75 -1.75 1.17
CA GLU A 79 -17.77 -2.67 0.68
C GLU A 79 -19.03 -1.96 0.15
N ALA A 80 -19.42 -0.84 0.75
CA ALA A 80 -20.61 -0.07 0.37
C ALA A 80 -20.60 0.40 -1.09
N LYS A 81 -19.42 0.60 -1.70
CA LYS A 81 -19.27 0.98 -3.13
C LYS A 81 -19.02 -0.22 -4.06
N ASN A 82 -19.30 -1.42 -3.62
CA ASN A 82 -19.13 -2.63 -4.43
C ASN A 82 -20.28 -2.85 -5.41
N THR A 83 -20.37 -2.04 -6.44
CA THR A 83 -21.19 -2.39 -7.62
C THR A 83 -20.53 -3.58 -8.33
N GLY A 84 -21.31 -4.67 -8.45
CA GLY A 84 -20.84 -5.95 -8.93
C GLY A 84 -20.11 -5.87 -10.27
N THR A 85 -18.97 -6.55 -10.36
CA THR A 85 -18.27 -6.77 -11.62
C THR A 85 -18.74 -8.09 -12.21
N SER A 86 -19.34 -8.04 -13.41
CA SER A 86 -19.61 -9.25 -14.18
C SER A 86 -18.28 -9.84 -14.63
N MET A 87 -18.00 -11.09 -14.28
CA MET A 87 -16.93 -11.85 -14.95
C MET A 87 -17.21 -11.81 -16.45
N LYS A 88 -16.24 -11.40 -17.26
CA LYS A 88 -16.35 -11.50 -18.71
C LYS A 88 -16.52 -12.98 -19.07
N GLN A 89 -17.69 -13.33 -19.55
CA GLN A 89 -17.98 -14.65 -20.07
C GLN A 89 -17.86 -14.62 -21.59
N LYS A 90 -17.19 -15.62 -22.15
CA LYS A 90 -17.16 -15.83 -23.59
C LYS A 90 -18.15 -16.94 -23.95
N THR A 91 -18.98 -16.64 -24.91
CA THR A 91 -19.84 -17.68 -25.53
C THR A 91 -18.96 -18.62 -26.33
N VAL A 92 -19.06 -19.90 -26.03
CA VAL A 92 -18.35 -20.99 -26.72
C VAL A 92 -19.32 -22.06 -27.12
N TYR A 93 -18.99 -22.81 -28.17
CA TYR A 93 -19.73 -24.04 -28.51
C TYR A 93 -19.09 -25.23 -27.79
N ASP A 94 -19.93 -26.07 -27.20
CA ASP A 94 -19.49 -27.24 -26.42
C ASP A 94 -20.46 -28.40 -26.64
N VAL A 95 -20.13 -29.58 -26.15
CA VAL A 95 -21.07 -30.76 -26.15
C VAL A 95 -22.21 -30.60 -25.17
N ALA A 96 -22.07 -29.72 -24.17
CA ALA A 96 -23.08 -29.37 -23.17
C ALA A 96 -23.21 -27.85 -23.04
N GLY A 97 -24.43 -27.34 -22.87
CA GLY A 97 -24.67 -25.90 -22.75
C GLY A 97 -26.13 -25.61 -22.40
N PHE A 98 -26.46 -24.32 -22.31
CA PHE A 98 -27.83 -23.88 -21.96
C PHE A 98 -28.76 -23.69 -23.16
N GLN A 99 -28.20 -23.66 -24.39
CA GLN A 99 -28.97 -23.47 -25.61
C GLN A 99 -28.35 -24.26 -26.77
N CYS A 100 -29.17 -24.90 -27.59
CA CYS A 100 -28.74 -25.60 -28.80
C CYS A 100 -28.57 -24.59 -29.96
N SER A 101 -27.45 -24.68 -30.69
CA SER A 101 -27.27 -24.02 -31.97
C SER A 101 -27.86 -24.88 -33.08
N VAL A 102 -29.08 -24.56 -33.52
CA VAL A 102 -29.79 -25.30 -34.54
C VAL A 102 -28.98 -25.53 -35.81
N PRO A 103 -28.26 -24.53 -36.37
CA PRO A 103 -27.45 -24.77 -37.56
C PRO A 103 -26.34 -25.82 -37.37
N ARG A 104 -25.67 -25.82 -36.21
CA ARG A 104 -24.61 -26.80 -35.92
C ARG A 104 -25.17 -28.20 -35.63
N TYR A 105 -26.31 -28.23 -34.99
CA TYR A 105 -27.02 -29.49 -34.76
C TYR A 105 -27.45 -30.17 -36.06
N LEU A 106 -28.02 -29.42 -37.00
CA LEU A 106 -28.42 -29.94 -38.34
C LEU A 106 -27.22 -30.34 -39.18
N GLN A 107 -26.05 -29.77 -38.94
CA GLN A 107 -24.78 -30.17 -39.61
C GLN A 107 -24.09 -31.37 -38.93
N GLY A 108 -24.71 -31.94 -37.89
CA GLY A 108 -24.11 -33.09 -37.18
C GLY A 108 -22.86 -32.77 -36.38
N ILE A 109 -22.62 -31.49 -36.06
CA ILE A 109 -21.43 -31.07 -35.30
C ILE A 109 -21.60 -31.41 -33.82
N PRO A 110 -20.72 -32.22 -33.18
CA PRO A 110 -20.91 -32.65 -31.79
C PRO A 110 -20.95 -31.49 -30.78
N THR A 111 -20.16 -30.41 -31.04
CA THR A 111 -20.14 -29.19 -30.21
C THR A 111 -21.22 -28.22 -30.67
N ASN A 112 -22.50 -28.61 -30.51
CA ASN A 112 -23.64 -27.82 -30.97
C ASN A 112 -24.37 -27.05 -29.86
N MET A 113 -23.95 -27.17 -28.62
CA MET A 113 -24.53 -26.46 -27.49
C MET A 113 -23.78 -25.16 -27.23
N ILE A 114 -24.53 -24.08 -27.01
CA ILE A 114 -23.98 -22.77 -26.61
C ILE A 114 -23.73 -22.79 -25.09
N ASN A 115 -22.50 -22.51 -24.68
CA ASN A 115 -22.12 -22.43 -23.27
C ASN A 115 -21.42 -21.12 -22.98
N LYS A 116 -21.46 -20.65 -21.73
CA LYS A 116 -20.73 -19.50 -21.24
C LYS A 116 -19.57 -19.98 -20.39
N LYS A 117 -18.35 -19.85 -20.92
CA LYS A 117 -17.13 -20.14 -20.14
C LYS A 117 -16.53 -18.86 -19.61
N ALA A 118 -16.16 -18.88 -18.33
CA ALA A 118 -15.36 -17.79 -17.76
C ALA A 118 -14.06 -17.65 -18.54
N VAL A 119 -13.81 -16.48 -19.10
CA VAL A 119 -12.55 -16.22 -19.77
C VAL A 119 -11.50 -16.04 -18.70
N SER A 120 -10.54 -16.96 -18.64
CA SER A 120 -9.29 -16.72 -17.91
C SER A 120 -8.59 -15.53 -18.56
N GLN A 121 -8.81 -14.33 -18.01
CA GLN A 121 -7.98 -13.20 -18.39
C GLN A 121 -6.58 -13.49 -17.84
N LYS A 122 -5.55 -13.35 -18.71
CA LYS A 122 -4.17 -13.26 -18.20
C LYS A 122 -4.17 -12.13 -17.19
N ASN A 123 -4.04 -12.48 -15.91
CA ASN A 123 -4.10 -11.52 -14.81
C ASN A 123 -2.95 -10.52 -14.97
N LYS A 124 -3.24 -9.33 -15.47
CA LYS A 124 -2.25 -8.26 -15.58
C LYS A 124 -1.88 -7.82 -14.15
N VAL A 125 -0.62 -7.98 -13.80
CA VAL A 125 -0.10 -7.49 -12.53
C VAL A 125 0.16 -6.00 -12.65
N ILE A 126 -0.34 -5.24 -11.68
CA ILE A 126 -0.08 -3.81 -11.54
C ILE A 126 0.48 -3.52 -10.14
N THR A 127 1.33 -2.51 -10.05
CA THR A 127 1.92 -2.08 -8.78
C THR A 127 1.45 -0.67 -8.47
N ILE A 128 0.75 -0.53 -7.35
CA ILE A 128 0.24 0.73 -6.82
C ILE A 128 1.09 1.12 -5.60
N ASN A 129 1.62 2.32 -5.63
CA ASN A 129 2.42 2.89 -4.55
C ASN A 129 1.66 4.09 -3.98
N LYS A 130 1.33 4.06 -2.69
CA LYS A 130 0.66 5.17 -1.99
C LYS A 130 1.67 5.95 -1.16
N MET A 131 1.75 7.24 -1.38
CA MET A 131 2.49 8.15 -0.50
C MET A 131 1.74 8.27 0.83
N CYS A 132 2.42 7.96 1.94
CA CYS A 132 1.84 7.97 3.29
C CYS A 132 2.62 8.88 4.27
N SER A 133 3.51 9.74 3.78
CA SER A 133 4.12 10.79 4.58
C SER A 133 3.22 12.00 4.63
N TYR A 134 2.49 12.14 5.72
CA TYR A 134 1.64 13.28 5.98
C TYR A 134 2.34 14.29 6.91
N SER A 135 2.11 15.57 6.68
CA SER A 135 2.50 16.61 7.63
C SER A 135 1.81 16.41 8.98
N ALA A 136 2.43 16.91 10.05
CA ALA A 136 1.84 16.87 11.40
C ALA A 136 0.46 17.59 11.48
N CYS A 137 0.21 18.52 10.58
CA CYS A 137 -1.04 19.28 10.51
C CYS A 137 -2.21 18.53 9.85
N VAL A 138 -1.95 17.39 9.20
CA VAL A 138 -3.00 16.61 8.52
C VAL A 138 -3.76 15.77 9.54
N SER A 139 -5.10 15.91 9.54
CA SER A 139 -5.96 15.18 10.47
C SER A 139 -6.03 13.69 10.17
N SER A 140 -6.19 12.87 11.22
CA SER A 140 -6.40 11.42 11.07
C SER A 140 -7.64 11.09 10.21
N SER A 141 -8.68 11.91 10.25
CA SER A 141 -9.87 11.73 9.42
C SER A 141 -9.58 11.91 7.93
N THR A 142 -8.72 12.86 7.57
CA THR A 142 -8.24 13.04 6.19
C THR A 142 -7.46 11.80 5.74
N ILE A 143 -6.50 11.33 6.55
CA ILE A 143 -5.70 10.14 6.24
C ILE A 143 -6.60 8.92 6.04
N LYS A 144 -7.60 8.70 6.91
CA LYS A 144 -8.59 7.62 6.76
C LYS A 144 -9.35 7.72 5.44
N THR A 145 -9.84 8.90 5.10
CA THR A 145 -10.60 9.12 3.87
C THR A 145 -9.77 8.82 2.62
N GLU A 146 -8.52 9.31 2.56
CA GLU A 146 -7.61 9.05 1.47
C GLU A 146 -7.28 7.57 1.31
N SER A 147 -7.06 6.88 2.43
CA SER A 147 -6.74 5.45 2.44
C SER A 147 -7.92 4.59 1.97
N VAL A 148 -9.15 4.95 2.34
CA VAL A 148 -10.36 4.28 1.86
C VAL A 148 -10.48 4.37 0.34
N LYS A 149 -10.18 5.53 -0.27
CA LYS A 149 -10.18 5.71 -1.74
C LYS A 149 -9.22 4.72 -2.42
N VAL A 150 -8.03 4.52 -1.83
CA VAL A 150 -7.03 3.58 -2.36
C VAL A 150 -7.50 2.13 -2.23
N LEU A 151 -8.07 1.74 -1.08
CA LEU A 151 -8.58 0.39 -0.88
C LEU A 151 -9.79 0.08 -1.80
N GLN A 152 -10.66 1.06 -2.03
CA GLN A 152 -11.75 0.97 -3.01
C GLN A 152 -11.20 0.76 -4.42
N LEU A 153 -10.16 1.52 -4.81
CA LEU A 153 -9.49 1.34 -6.09
C LEU A 153 -8.92 -0.07 -6.24
N VAL A 154 -8.14 -0.55 -5.25
CA VAL A 154 -7.54 -1.90 -5.28
C VAL A 154 -8.60 -2.97 -5.42
N ASN A 155 -9.67 -2.88 -4.62
CA ASN A 155 -10.79 -3.84 -4.68
C ASN A 155 -11.48 -3.83 -6.05
N ARG A 156 -11.70 -2.65 -6.64
CA ARG A 156 -12.27 -2.51 -7.98
C ARG A 156 -11.37 -3.12 -9.05
N MET A 157 -10.07 -2.84 -9.00
CA MET A 157 -9.10 -3.41 -9.95
C MET A 157 -9.04 -4.94 -9.87
N GLU A 158 -9.06 -5.50 -8.66
CA GLU A 158 -9.07 -6.97 -8.49
C GLU A 158 -10.35 -7.60 -9.03
N LYS A 159 -11.49 -6.95 -8.86
CA LYS A 159 -12.77 -7.39 -9.46
C LYS A 159 -12.76 -7.32 -10.99
N GLN A 160 -12.01 -6.39 -11.57
CA GLN A 160 -11.79 -6.30 -13.01
C GLN A 160 -10.79 -7.33 -13.55
N GLY A 161 -10.22 -8.19 -12.68
CA GLY A 161 -9.30 -9.24 -13.07
C GLY A 161 -7.82 -8.85 -13.06
N TYR A 162 -7.48 -7.69 -12.50
CA TYR A 162 -6.08 -7.34 -12.25
C TYR A 162 -5.56 -8.05 -11.00
N ARG A 163 -4.25 -8.23 -10.93
CA ARG A 163 -3.53 -8.63 -9.71
C ARG A 163 -2.74 -7.43 -9.21
N VAL A 164 -3.01 -7.00 -7.99
CA VAL A 164 -2.46 -5.75 -7.46
C VAL A 164 -1.39 -6.01 -6.41
N ASN A 165 -0.18 -5.45 -6.63
CA ASN A 165 0.77 -5.19 -5.56
C ASN A 165 0.45 -3.81 -4.97
N LEU A 166 0.31 -3.72 -3.66
CA LEU A 166 0.11 -2.45 -2.97
C LEU A 166 1.28 -2.18 -2.03
N ASN A 167 1.97 -1.08 -2.28
CA ASN A 167 3.05 -0.59 -1.43
C ASN A 167 2.63 0.73 -0.76
N VAL A 168 3.13 0.96 0.44
CA VAL A 168 3.11 2.26 1.11
C VAL A 168 4.52 2.85 1.09
N LEU A 169 4.61 4.14 0.82
CA LEU A 169 5.84 4.88 0.72
C LEU A 169 5.87 5.97 1.79
N PHE A 170 6.93 5.97 2.56
CA PHE A 170 7.21 7.01 3.55
C PHE A 170 8.52 7.69 3.19
N GLY A 171 8.47 8.95 2.83
CA GLY A 171 9.66 9.71 2.46
C GLY A 171 9.82 10.92 3.36
N SER A 172 11.04 11.20 3.72
CA SER A 172 11.41 12.41 4.45
C SER A 172 12.65 13.05 3.87
N GLU A 173 12.68 14.37 3.95
CA GLU A 173 13.79 15.19 3.50
C GLU A 173 14.25 16.10 4.64
N LYS A 174 15.56 16.11 4.89
CA LYS A 174 16.20 17.01 5.84
C LYS A 174 17.57 17.44 5.32
N GLY A 175 17.74 18.74 5.09
CA GLY A 175 18.93 19.24 4.43
C GLY A 175 19.12 18.61 3.05
N MET A 176 20.27 18.00 2.85
CA MET A 176 20.60 17.26 1.63
C MET A 176 20.21 15.77 1.69
N THR A 177 19.80 15.27 2.86
CA THR A 177 19.46 13.87 3.04
C THR A 177 18.00 13.63 2.70
N LYS A 178 17.78 12.69 1.77
CA LYS A 178 16.45 12.20 1.39
C LYS A 178 16.39 10.72 1.68
N SER A 179 15.37 10.30 2.42
CA SER A 179 15.16 8.90 2.75
C SER A 179 13.74 8.46 2.38
N VAL A 180 13.62 7.30 1.75
CA VAL A 180 12.34 6.68 1.39
C VAL A 180 12.29 5.26 1.95
N VAL A 181 11.26 4.98 2.73
CA VAL A 181 10.91 3.63 3.17
C VAL A 181 9.76 3.13 2.29
N LYS A 182 9.96 1.99 1.62
CA LYS A 182 8.95 1.32 0.79
C LYS A 182 8.58 0.00 1.44
N LEU A 183 7.32 -0.17 1.79
CA LEU A 183 6.78 -1.39 2.38
C LEU A 183 5.69 -1.98 1.50
N ARG A 184 5.83 -3.24 1.10
CA ARG A 184 4.76 -3.99 0.46
C ARG A 184 3.78 -4.50 1.50
N ILE A 185 2.55 -3.99 1.47
CA ILE A 185 1.47 -4.38 2.38
C ILE A 185 0.50 -5.39 1.76
N LYS A 186 0.55 -5.57 0.45
CA LYS A 186 -0.22 -6.57 -0.29
C LYS A 186 0.55 -7.05 -1.52
N SER A 187 0.68 -8.36 -1.67
CA SER A 187 1.22 -9.02 -2.86
C SER A 187 0.12 -9.29 -3.90
N SER A 188 0.49 -9.28 -5.17
CA SER A 188 -0.38 -9.69 -6.28
C SER A 188 -0.86 -11.15 -6.18
N ALA A 189 -0.15 -12.00 -5.43
CA ALA A 189 -0.54 -13.39 -5.18
C ALA A 189 -1.66 -13.54 -4.14
N GLN A 190 -1.93 -12.50 -3.35
CA GLN A 190 -2.89 -12.51 -2.24
C GLN A 190 -4.12 -11.68 -2.58
N LYS A 191 -5.28 -12.05 -2.04
CA LYS A 191 -6.47 -11.19 -2.03
C LYS A 191 -6.28 -10.02 -1.06
N LEU A 192 -7.00 -8.93 -1.31
CA LEU A 192 -7.01 -7.78 -0.40
C LEU A 192 -7.52 -8.20 0.99
N ASN A 193 -6.66 -8.05 1.99
CA ASN A 193 -7.00 -8.24 3.40
C ASN A 193 -7.00 -6.87 4.10
N ILE A 194 -8.19 -6.31 4.33
CA ILE A 194 -8.35 -4.98 4.92
C ILE A 194 -7.76 -4.94 6.34
N LYS A 195 -7.86 -6.03 7.11
CA LYS A 195 -7.33 -6.09 8.47
C LYS A 195 -5.80 -5.86 8.50
N GLN A 196 -5.08 -6.45 7.56
CA GLN A 196 -3.61 -6.31 7.47
C GLN A 196 -3.17 -5.01 6.80
N THR A 197 -3.98 -4.46 5.87
CA THR A 197 -3.61 -3.26 5.12
C THR A 197 -4.05 -1.96 5.78
N ALA A 198 -5.03 -1.99 6.69
CA ALA A 198 -5.59 -0.80 7.31
C ALA A 198 -4.56 -0.03 8.15
N PHE A 199 -3.85 -0.70 9.06
CA PHE A 199 -2.89 -0.03 9.93
C PHE A 199 -1.77 0.67 9.14
N PRO A 200 -1.05 0.02 8.21
CA PRO A 200 0.03 0.67 7.45
C PRO A 200 -0.42 1.84 6.58
N LEU A 201 -1.68 1.82 6.11
CA LEU A 201 -2.22 2.88 5.26
C LEU A 201 -2.77 4.08 6.02
N VAL A 202 -3.35 3.84 7.21
CA VAL A 202 -4.27 4.78 7.86
C VAL A 202 -3.73 5.31 9.16
N HIS A 203 -3.05 4.45 9.95
CA HIS A 203 -2.76 4.77 11.34
C HIS A 203 -1.55 5.70 11.46
N PRO A 204 -1.64 6.83 12.20
CA PRO A 204 -0.53 7.77 12.36
C PRO A 204 0.74 7.14 12.93
N SER A 205 0.59 6.16 13.82
CA SER A 205 1.73 5.44 14.41
C SER A 205 2.57 4.67 13.39
N MET A 206 2.02 4.34 12.22
CA MET A 206 2.83 3.70 11.18
C MET A 206 4.02 4.60 10.79
N LEU A 207 3.78 5.89 10.52
CA LEU A 207 4.86 6.84 10.25
C LEU A 207 5.59 7.20 11.56
N ARG A 208 4.84 7.61 12.57
CA ARG A 208 5.36 8.34 13.76
C ARG A 208 5.99 7.43 14.81
N ARG A 209 5.88 6.11 14.67
CA ARG A 209 6.60 5.12 15.48
C ARG A 209 7.36 4.14 14.61
N VAL A 210 6.69 3.41 13.73
CA VAL A 210 7.31 2.29 12.99
C VAL A 210 8.33 2.79 11.97
N VAL A 211 7.97 3.76 11.13
CA VAL A 211 8.90 4.29 10.12
C VAL A 211 10.01 5.13 10.76
N PHE A 212 9.71 5.88 11.82
CA PHE A 212 10.74 6.59 12.58
C PHE A 212 11.77 5.61 13.16
N ALA A 213 11.32 4.46 13.69
CA ALA A 213 12.22 3.41 14.14
C ALA A 213 13.12 2.86 13.02
N VAL A 214 12.65 2.82 11.77
CA VAL A 214 13.48 2.46 10.61
C VAL A 214 14.54 3.53 10.35
N TRP A 215 14.18 4.80 10.38
CA TRP A 215 15.12 5.90 10.17
C TRP A 215 16.17 6.01 11.27
N GLU A 216 15.83 5.68 12.51
CA GLU A 216 16.76 5.61 13.64
C GLU A 216 17.82 4.51 13.50
N ARG A 217 17.57 3.53 12.62
CA ARG A 217 18.46 2.43 12.25
C ARG A 217 19.12 2.62 10.89
N SER A 218 19.12 3.87 10.37
CA SER A 218 19.76 4.25 9.12
C SER A 218 20.95 5.16 9.37
N GLU A 219 22.11 4.74 8.87
CA GLU A 219 23.33 5.51 8.95
C GLU A 219 23.19 6.88 8.27
N GLU A 220 22.54 6.90 7.11
CA GLU A 220 22.34 8.12 6.33
C GLU A 220 21.43 9.11 7.06
N CYS A 221 20.37 8.62 7.70
CA CYS A 221 19.48 9.45 8.50
C CYS A 221 20.20 9.99 9.74
N SER A 222 21.02 9.16 10.38
CA SER A 222 21.88 9.56 11.50
C SER A 222 22.85 10.68 11.10
N LYS A 223 23.58 10.51 10.00
CA LYS A 223 24.50 11.54 9.47
C LYS A 223 23.76 12.78 8.93
N GLY A 224 22.52 12.61 8.49
CA GLY A 224 21.69 13.69 7.96
C GLY A 224 20.98 14.54 9.00
N GLY A 225 21.26 14.34 10.27
CA GLY A 225 20.72 15.16 11.36
C GLY A 225 19.26 14.87 11.70
N PHE A 226 18.73 13.68 11.34
CA PHE A 226 17.36 13.28 11.65
C PHE A 226 17.09 13.19 13.17
N GLU A 227 18.14 13.11 13.99
CA GLU A 227 18.05 13.16 15.45
C GLU A 227 17.49 14.49 15.98
N TYR A 228 17.54 15.57 15.19
CA TYR A 228 16.91 16.86 15.53
C TYR A 228 15.50 17.03 14.99
N GLY A 229 14.85 15.92 14.62
CA GLY A 229 13.51 15.84 14.02
C GLY A 229 13.58 15.14 12.67
N TYR A 230 12.56 14.37 12.36
CA TYR A 230 12.56 13.44 11.22
C TYR A 230 12.35 14.09 9.85
N GLY A 231 12.59 15.39 9.73
CA GLY A 231 12.52 16.13 8.46
C GLY A 231 11.09 16.52 8.06
N ARG A 232 10.94 16.78 6.76
CA ARG A 232 9.65 17.12 6.14
C ARG A 232 9.23 16.01 5.19
N PRO A 233 7.92 15.78 5.00
CA PRO A 233 7.45 14.85 3.95
C PRO A 233 8.08 15.17 2.61
N SER A 234 8.59 14.14 1.93
CA SER A 234 9.19 14.29 0.60
C SER A 234 8.16 14.68 -0.44
N GLY A 235 8.56 15.50 -1.39
CA GLY A 235 7.74 15.83 -2.55
C GLY A 235 7.61 14.66 -3.53
N ARG A 236 6.58 14.70 -4.40
CA ARG A 236 6.26 13.67 -5.39
C ARG A 236 7.48 13.24 -6.22
N GLY A 237 8.30 14.20 -6.68
CA GLY A 237 9.47 13.91 -7.50
C GLY A 237 10.51 13.01 -6.83
N THR A 238 10.64 13.03 -5.49
CA THR A 238 11.52 12.10 -4.76
C THR A 238 11.04 10.66 -4.90
N TYR A 239 9.72 10.42 -4.84
CA TYR A 239 9.17 9.08 -4.99
C TYR A 239 9.22 8.58 -6.44
N GLU A 240 8.98 9.46 -7.43
CA GLU A 240 9.06 9.08 -8.85
C GLU A 240 10.43 8.54 -9.24
N ARG A 241 11.50 9.04 -8.62
CA ARG A 241 12.88 8.60 -8.85
C ARG A 241 13.25 7.26 -8.22
N VAL A 242 12.41 6.75 -7.31
CA VAL A 242 12.61 5.44 -6.64
C VAL A 242 11.71 4.36 -7.23
N LEU A 243 10.78 4.71 -8.10
CA LEU A 243 9.81 3.79 -8.67
C LEU A 243 10.17 3.42 -10.11
N ASN A 244 9.70 2.26 -10.56
CA ASN A 244 9.91 1.81 -11.91
C ASN A 244 8.87 2.42 -12.87
N LYS A 245 9.26 2.59 -14.13
CA LYS A 245 8.33 2.97 -15.18
C LYS A 245 7.16 2.00 -15.27
N GLY A 246 5.96 2.54 -15.42
CA GLY A 246 4.74 1.75 -15.49
C GLY A 246 4.11 1.39 -14.15
N GLU A 247 4.76 1.69 -13.01
CA GLU A 247 4.12 1.66 -11.71
C GLU A 247 3.21 2.89 -11.53
N TYR A 248 2.29 2.82 -10.57
CA TYR A 248 1.35 3.91 -10.26
C TYR A 248 1.73 4.54 -8.93
N LEU A 249 1.81 5.88 -8.89
CA LEU A 249 2.10 6.65 -7.67
C LEU A 249 0.90 7.51 -7.28
N ILE A 250 0.24 7.13 -6.20
CA ILE A 250 -0.89 7.87 -5.64
C ILE A 250 -0.36 8.84 -4.57
N PRO A 251 -0.60 10.16 -4.70
CA PRO A 251 -0.14 11.16 -3.76
C PRO A 251 -0.77 11.00 -2.38
N ALA A 252 -0.19 11.63 -1.36
CA ALA A 252 -0.69 11.59 0.02
C ALA A 252 -2.13 12.15 0.10
N GLU A 253 -2.35 13.32 -0.49
CA GLU A 253 -3.65 13.95 -0.57
C GLU A 253 -4.17 13.91 -2.00
N LEU A 254 -5.46 13.58 -2.15
CA LEU A 254 -6.15 13.48 -3.44
C LEU A 254 -7.18 14.60 -3.54
N ALA A 255 -7.13 15.36 -4.62
CA ALA A 255 -8.15 16.36 -4.92
C ALA A 255 -9.51 15.72 -5.27
N GLU A 256 -9.48 14.48 -5.79
CA GLU A 256 -10.67 13.76 -6.23
C GLU A 256 -11.36 13.05 -5.06
N THR A 257 -12.69 13.01 -5.06
CA THR A 257 -13.48 12.26 -4.08
C THR A 257 -13.35 10.73 -4.26
N GLU A 258 -13.00 10.29 -5.48
CA GLU A 258 -12.80 8.91 -5.86
C GLU A 258 -11.76 8.81 -6.98
N ILE A 259 -10.89 7.80 -6.93
CA ILE A 259 -9.93 7.52 -8.00
C ILE A 259 -10.67 6.76 -9.10
N THR A 260 -11.18 7.45 -10.10
CA THR A 260 -11.90 6.85 -11.24
C THR A 260 -10.95 6.35 -12.32
N ASP A 261 -9.88 7.08 -12.59
CA ASP A 261 -8.87 6.79 -13.60
C ASP A 261 -7.48 6.68 -12.97
N ILE A 262 -6.94 5.44 -12.94
CA ILE A 262 -5.62 5.18 -12.39
C ILE A 262 -4.49 5.62 -13.33
N GLU A 263 -4.72 5.68 -14.64
CA GLU A 263 -3.67 6.01 -15.62
C GLU A 263 -3.08 7.41 -15.40
N LYS A 264 -3.83 8.33 -14.78
CA LYS A 264 -3.33 9.66 -14.36
C LYS A 264 -2.14 9.59 -13.38
N TYR A 265 -2.00 8.49 -12.66
CA TYR A 265 -0.99 8.30 -11.62
C TYR A 265 0.18 7.42 -12.09
N LYS A 266 0.23 7.08 -13.37
CA LYS A 266 1.27 6.24 -13.95
C LYS A 266 2.60 6.98 -14.03
N ILE A 267 3.68 6.28 -13.65
CA ILE A 267 5.05 6.75 -13.83
C ILE A 267 5.48 6.46 -15.27
N ASN A 268 5.93 7.49 -15.97
CA ASN A 268 6.34 7.45 -17.39
C ASN A 268 7.81 7.04 -17.56
#